data_1f237885c0ec154b5896a694ba9caad9
#
_entry.id   1f237885c0ec154b5896a694ba9caad9
#
_cell.length_a   1.000
_cell.length_b   1.000
_cell.length_c   1.000
_cell.angle_alpha   90.00
_cell.angle_beta   90.00
_cell.angle_gamma   90.00
#
_symmetry.space_group_name_H-M   'P 1'
#
loop_
_entity.id
_entity.type
_entity.pdbx_description
1 polymer ?
#
loop_
_entity_poly.entity_id
_entity_poly.type
_entity_poly.pdbx_seq_one_letter_code
_entity_poly.pdbx_strand_id
1 'polypeptide(L)'
;MAVAINGYCQRAEIAPMIKTKWGQGSPYNLQCPVKSGVHCQTGCVATAMAQIMFFHKCPAEGYDWQNMRLTYTGSETEEQRQAVAKLMADCGKTVNMEYGIGSSAAFAMDAAAAFTSDFGYQETSGELYRFDYSDADWEEMIYNELAAGRPVLYSGYFFNYVYQHQFVCDGYKDGKFHFNMAWSPVSDGYYTLDEVCPSNSQTAVLNIQPKTTGVVNLKPQTSTHKPQKIEVYRLANLSLVKVSK
;
A
#
# COMPACT_ATOMS: atom_id res chain seq x y z
N MET A 1 -37.05 -30.20 8.24
CA MET A 1 -35.57 -30.26 8.22
C MET A 1 -35.06 -28.85 7.96
N ALA A 2 -34.52 -28.18 8.95
CA ALA A 2 -33.94 -26.87 8.79
C ALA A 2 -32.50 -27.06 8.28
N VAL A 3 -32.22 -26.56 7.08
CA VAL A 3 -30.85 -26.49 6.55
C VAL A 3 -30.18 -25.33 7.27
N ALA A 4 -29.22 -25.65 8.14
CA ALA A 4 -28.34 -24.66 8.72
C ALA A 4 -27.43 -24.14 7.62
N ILE A 5 -27.71 -22.96 7.09
CA ILE A 5 -26.76 -22.22 6.26
C ILE A 5 -25.74 -21.64 7.24
N ASN A 6 -24.52 -22.17 7.19
CA ASN A 6 -23.40 -21.58 7.90
C ASN A 6 -23.22 -20.13 7.41
N GLY A 7 -23.67 -19.19 8.24
CA GLY A 7 -23.61 -17.75 7.95
C GLY A 7 -22.20 -17.19 8.14
N TYR A 8 -21.22 -17.65 7.38
CA TYR A 8 -20.01 -16.87 7.13
C TYR A 8 -20.43 -15.75 6.17
N CYS A 9 -20.53 -14.54 6.68
CA CYS A 9 -20.70 -13.37 5.84
C CYS A 9 -19.46 -13.30 4.92
N GLN A 10 -19.63 -13.65 3.65
CA GLN A 10 -18.53 -13.59 2.68
C GLN A 10 -18.09 -12.13 2.59
N ARG A 11 -16.78 -11.88 2.84
CA ARG A 11 -16.21 -10.55 2.69
C ARG A 11 -16.42 -10.03 1.26
N ALA A 12 -16.75 -8.75 1.13
CA ALA A 12 -16.93 -8.13 -0.18
C ALA A 12 -15.64 -8.14 -0.99
N GLU A 13 -15.74 -8.32 -2.30
CA GLU A 13 -14.62 -8.20 -3.22
C GLU A 13 -14.14 -6.73 -3.27
N ILE A 14 -12.82 -6.54 -3.27
CA ILE A 14 -12.14 -5.25 -3.40
C ILE A 14 -11.20 -5.35 -4.59
N ALA A 15 -11.52 -4.63 -5.67
CA ALA A 15 -10.69 -4.63 -6.86
C ALA A 15 -9.32 -4.00 -6.57
N PRO A 16 -8.23 -4.48 -7.21
CA PRO A 16 -6.90 -3.91 -7.02
C PRO A 16 -6.89 -2.40 -7.20
N MET A 17 -6.41 -1.67 -6.20
CA MET A 17 -6.36 -0.21 -6.20
C MET A 17 -5.18 0.32 -7.02
N ILE A 18 -4.02 -0.29 -6.88
CA ILE A 18 -2.78 0.09 -7.57
C ILE A 18 -2.85 -0.37 -9.02
N LYS A 19 -2.81 0.59 -9.96
CA LYS A 19 -2.84 0.31 -11.40
C LYS A 19 -1.47 0.40 -12.05
N THR A 20 -0.48 0.93 -11.33
CA THR A 20 0.89 1.03 -11.83
C THR A 20 1.54 -0.34 -11.95
N LYS A 21 2.40 -0.47 -12.97
CA LYS A 21 3.19 -1.67 -13.24
C LYS A 21 4.68 -1.30 -13.18
N TRP A 22 5.06 -0.69 -12.07
CA TRP A 22 6.39 -0.13 -11.90
C TRP A 22 7.39 -1.16 -11.37
N GLY A 23 8.64 -0.96 -11.74
CA GLY A 23 9.78 -1.76 -11.33
C GLY A 23 10.90 -0.92 -10.77
N GLN A 24 12.09 -1.51 -10.65
CA GLN A 24 13.21 -0.89 -9.94
C GLN A 24 14.34 -0.42 -10.85
N GLY A 25 14.35 -0.86 -12.12
CA GLY A 25 15.34 -0.46 -13.13
C GLY A 25 14.91 0.77 -13.93
N SER A 26 15.50 0.92 -15.16
CA SER A 26 15.11 2.01 -16.06
C SER A 26 13.63 1.87 -16.52
N PRO A 27 12.87 2.98 -16.60
CA PRO A 27 13.28 4.38 -16.40
C PRO A 27 13.15 4.86 -14.95
N TYR A 28 12.69 4.04 -14.04
CA TYR A 28 12.39 4.41 -12.66
C TYR A 28 13.62 4.90 -11.87
N ASN A 29 14.79 4.39 -12.20
CA ASN A 29 16.05 4.66 -11.50
C ASN A 29 16.93 5.78 -12.12
N LEU A 30 16.41 6.54 -13.08
CA LEU A 30 17.22 7.55 -13.79
C LEU A 30 17.78 8.66 -12.88
N GLN A 31 17.20 8.88 -11.71
CA GLN A 31 17.70 9.83 -10.70
C GLN A 31 18.32 9.15 -9.47
N CYS A 32 18.47 7.83 -9.50
CA CYS A 32 19.23 7.12 -8.48
C CYS A 32 20.76 7.32 -8.68
N PRO A 33 21.57 7.16 -7.61
CA PRO A 33 23.02 7.26 -7.71
C PRO A 33 23.62 6.34 -8.78
N VAL A 34 24.71 6.79 -9.38
CA VAL A 34 25.46 6.01 -10.38
C VAL A 34 26.68 5.38 -9.69
N LYS A 35 26.86 4.07 -9.86
CA LYS A 35 28.04 3.31 -9.45
C LYS A 35 28.59 2.56 -10.64
N SER A 36 29.89 2.66 -10.88
CA SER A 36 30.56 2.02 -12.04
C SER A 36 29.89 2.31 -13.40
N GLY A 37 29.37 3.54 -13.59
CA GLY A 37 28.72 3.95 -14.82
C GLY A 37 27.26 3.46 -15.00
N VAL A 38 26.68 2.82 -13.99
CA VAL A 38 25.31 2.27 -14.04
C VAL A 38 24.48 2.89 -12.91
N HIS A 39 23.22 3.28 -13.21
CA HIS A 39 22.28 3.69 -12.19
C HIS A 39 21.94 2.52 -11.24
N CYS A 40 22.02 2.77 -9.95
CA CYS A 40 21.57 1.82 -8.94
C CYS A 40 20.07 1.55 -9.06
N GLN A 41 19.60 0.41 -8.57
CA GLN A 41 18.16 0.11 -8.50
C GLN A 41 17.45 1.07 -7.54
N THR A 42 16.16 1.35 -7.77
CA THR A 42 15.36 2.19 -6.85
C THR A 42 15.21 1.56 -5.47
N GLY A 43 15.21 0.23 -5.39
CA GLY A 43 14.86 -0.55 -4.21
C GLY A 43 13.36 -0.78 -4.05
N CYS A 44 13.00 -1.94 -3.48
CA CYS A 44 11.59 -2.35 -3.35
C CYS A 44 10.79 -1.40 -2.45
N VAL A 45 11.39 -0.92 -1.36
CA VAL A 45 10.74 0.02 -0.43
C VAL A 45 10.34 1.31 -1.15
N ALA A 46 11.26 1.95 -1.87
CA ALA A 46 10.98 3.18 -2.60
C ALA A 46 9.94 2.95 -3.72
N THR A 47 10.00 1.80 -4.41
CA THR A 47 9.05 1.48 -5.48
C THR A 47 7.64 1.26 -4.94
N ALA A 48 7.50 0.52 -3.85
CA ALA A 48 6.20 0.29 -3.22
C ALA A 48 5.60 1.60 -2.67
N MET A 49 6.40 2.42 -1.98
CA MET A 49 5.99 3.76 -1.53
C MET A 49 5.53 4.63 -2.69
N ALA A 50 6.31 4.73 -3.75
CA ALA A 50 6.01 5.55 -4.92
C ALA A 50 4.68 5.15 -5.58
N GLN A 51 4.35 3.85 -5.65
CA GLN A 51 3.07 3.37 -6.19
C GLN A 51 1.89 3.78 -5.31
N ILE A 52 2.01 3.70 -3.98
CA ILE A 52 0.99 4.19 -3.04
C ILE A 52 0.83 5.71 -3.16
N MET A 53 1.93 6.46 -3.22
CA MET A 53 1.90 7.92 -3.39
C MET A 53 1.27 8.32 -4.73
N PHE A 54 1.55 7.60 -5.80
CA PHE A 54 0.91 7.83 -7.09
C PHE A 54 -0.58 7.51 -7.07
N PHE A 55 -1.01 6.48 -6.37
CA PHE A 55 -2.43 6.18 -6.19
C PHE A 55 -3.17 7.35 -5.53
N HIS A 56 -2.62 7.90 -4.46
CA HIS A 56 -3.21 9.02 -3.73
C HIS A 56 -2.97 10.39 -4.38
N LYS A 57 -2.00 10.51 -5.31
CA LYS A 57 -1.47 11.80 -5.80
C LYS A 57 -1.06 12.73 -4.64
N CYS A 58 -0.37 12.15 -3.66
CA CYS A 58 0.05 12.81 -2.44
C CYS A 58 1.58 12.77 -2.27
N PRO A 59 2.20 13.92 -1.91
CA PRO A 59 1.61 15.25 -1.70
C PRO A 59 1.07 15.86 -3.00
N ALA A 60 0.11 16.78 -2.89
CA ALA A 60 -0.52 17.38 -4.06
C ALA A 60 0.46 18.20 -4.92
N GLU A 61 1.48 18.75 -4.29
CA GLU A 61 2.52 19.58 -4.92
C GLU A 61 3.88 18.88 -4.87
N GLY A 62 4.81 19.32 -5.70
CA GLY A 62 6.18 18.83 -5.74
C GLY A 62 6.44 17.70 -6.73
N TYR A 63 5.38 17.09 -7.30
CA TYR A 63 5.48 16.02 -8.28
C TYR A 63 4.59 16.27 -9.50
N ASP A 64 5.09 15.90 -10.66
CA ASP A 64 4.35 15.99 -11.93
C ASP A 64 3.53 14.70 -12.14
N TRP A 65 2.45 14.57 -11.35
CA TRP A 65 1.56 13.42 -11.38
C TRP A 65 0.94 13.15 -12.74
N GLN A 66 0.75 14.18 -13.57
CA GLN A 66 0.10 14.08 -14.88
C GLN A 66 1.01 13.43 -15.92
N ASN A 67 2.31 13.62 -15.81
CA ASN A 67 3.29 13.02 -16.70
C ASN A 67 3.72 11.61 -16.28
N MET A 68 3.37 11.15 -15.09
CA MET A 68 3.63 9.75 -14.70
C MET A 68 2.67 8.80 -15.40
N ARG A 69 3.20 7.69 -15.90
CA ARG A 69 2.46 6.65 -16.62
C ARG A 69 2.22 5.43 -15.75
N LEU A 70 1.10 4.72 -15.99
CA LEU A 70 0.82 3.46 -15.30
C LEU A 70 1.81 2.36 -15.66
N THR A 71 2.30 2.39 -16.90
CA THR A 71 3.29 1.44 -17.44
C THR A 71 4.26 2.18 -18.32
N TYR A 72 5.51 1.73 -18.35
CA TYR A 72 6.57 2.27 -19.18
C TYR A 72 7.03 1.21 -20.19
N THR A 73 6.98 1.56 -21.47
CA THR A 73 7.22 0.63 -22.60
C THR A 73 8.44 1.01 -23.44
N GLY A 74 9.09 2.14 -23.09
CA GLY A 74 10.23 2.70 -23.82
C GLY A 74 9.86 3.78 -24.84
N SER A 75 8.55 4.07 -25.01
CA SER A 75 8.05 5.11 -25.93
C SER A 75 7.75 6.45 -25.23
N GLU A 76 8.01 6.54 -23.94
CA GLU A 76 7.70 7.70 -23.13
C GLU A 76 8.66 8.86 -23.42
N THR A 77 8.15 10.09 -23.26
CA THR A 77 8.99 11.30 -23.37
C THR A 77 9.97 11.38 -22.19
N GLU A 78 10.98 12.24 -22.32
CA GLU A 78 11.94 12.44 -21.23
C GLU A 78 11.26 12.99 -19.97
N GLU A 79 10.31 13.92 -20.12
CA GLU A 79 9.53 14.48 -19.01
C GLU A 79 8.78 13.39 -18.25
N GLN A 80 8.19 12.43 -18.97
CA GLN A 80 7.46 11.31 -18.36
C GLN A 80 8.40 10.37 -17.58
N ARG A 81 9.57 10.08 -18.15
CA ARG A 81 10.60 9.27 -17.46
C ARG A 81 11.15 9.97 -16.23
N GLN A 82 11.45 11.26 -16.35
CA GLN A 82 11.98 12.06 -15.24
C GLN A 82 10.95 12.26 -14.13
N ALA A 83 9.66 12.39 -14.46
CA ALA A 83 8.60 12.52 -13.45
C ALA A 83 8.56 11.33 -12.48
N VAL A 84 8.56 10.09 -13.00
CA VAL A 84 8.56 8.90 -12.15
C VAL A 84 9.91 8.69 -11.45
N ALA A 85 11.02 8.95 -12.13
CA ALA A 85 12.36 8.79 -11.56
C ALA A 85 12.59 9.74 -10.37
N LYS A 86 12.05 10.98 -10.44
CA LYS A 86 12.10 11.93 -9.32
C LYS A 86 11.37 11.37 -8.09
N LEU A 87 10.15 10.87 -8.25
CA LEU A 87 9.38 10.30 -7.15
C LEU A 87 10.12 9.12 -6.50
N MET A 88 10.66 8.21 -7.33
CA MET A 88 11.44 7.06 -6.86
C MET A 88 12.69 7.47 -6.08
N ALA A 89 13.44 8.46 -6.60
CA ALA A 89 14.66 8.94 -5.96
C ALA A 89 14.37 9.65 -4.63
N ASP A 90 13.29 10.44 -4.56
CA ASP A 90 12.89 11.11 -3.34
C ASP A 90 12.43 10.09 -2.28
N CYS A 91 11.64 9.07 -2.65
CA CYS A 91 11.31 7.96 -1.75
C CYS A 91 12.57 7.27 -1.22
N GLY A 92 13.51 6.93 -2.11
CA GLY A 92 14.74 6.27 -1.69
C GLY A 92 15.61 7.13 -0.78
N LYS A 93 15.65 8.44 -1.01
CA LYS A 93 16.39 9.38 -0.17
C LYS A 93 15.81 9.45 1.24
N THR A 94 14.49 9.55 1.37
CA THR A 94 13.81 9.68 2.68
C THR A 94 13.93 8.43 3.54
N VAL A 95 14.03 7.25 2.93
CA VAL A 95 14.24 5.98 3.66
C VAL A 95 15.72 5.61 3.82
N ASN A 96 16.66 6.53 3.61
CA ASN A 96 18.10 6.29 3.71
C ASN A 96 18.55 5.06 2.91
N MET A 97 18.08 4.93 1.66
CA MET A 97 18.31 3.77 0.81
C MET A 97 19.81 3.45 0.67
N GLU A 98 20.17 2.23 0.99
CA GLU A 98 21.48 1.67 0.65
C GLU A 98 21.48 1.24 -0.82
N TYR A 99 21.92 2.13 -1.69
CA TYR A 99 21.88 1.93 -3.12
C TYR A 99 22.91 0.93 -3.63
N GLY A 100 22.51 0.02 -4.52
CA GLY A 100 23.36 -0.92 -5.22
C GLY A 100 22.93 -1.14 -6.67
N ILE A 101 23.87 -1.61 -7.53
CA ILE A 101 23.61 -1.85 -8.96
C ILE A 101 22.63 -3.02 -9.14
N GLY A 102 22.82 -4.10 -8.39
CA GLY A 102 21.97 -5.29 -8.48
C GLY A 102 20.72 -5.23 -7.62
N SER A 103 20.82 -4.60 -6.45
CA SER A 103 19.71 -4.39 -5.52
C SER A 103 19.99 -3.21 -4.60
N SER A 104 18.95 -2.56 -4.12
CA SER A 104 19.02 -1.50 -3.11
C SER A 104 18.09 -1.86 -1.95
N ALA A 105 18.47 -1.52 -0.72
CA ALA A 105 17.78 -1.92 0.50
C ALA A 105 17.48 -0.73 1.41
N ALA A 106 16.33 -0.78 2.11
CA ALA A 106 15.93 0.12 3.18
C ALA A 106 14.95 -0.61 4.11
N PHE A 107 14.69 -0.05 5.29
CA PHE A 107 13.77 -0.65 6.25
C PHE A 107 12.32 -0.16 6.04
N ALA A 108 11.35 -1.04 6.27
CA ALA A 108 9.93 -0.70 6.20
C ALA A 108 9.51 0.34 7.25
N MET A 109 10.15 0.33 8.42
CA MET A 109 9.92 1.33 9.47
C MET A 109 10.28 2.75 9.01
N ASP A 110 11.33 2.91 8.19
CA ASP A 110 11.71 4.21 7.63
C ASP A 110 10.66 4.70 6.64
N ALA A 111 10.05 3.80 5.87
CA ALA A 111 8.93 4.14 4.99
C ALA A 111 7.70 4.60 5.78
N ALA A 112 7.37 3.91 6.88
CA ALA A 112 6.27 4.30 7.77
C ALA A 112 6.46 5.72 8.33
N ALA A 113 7.67 6.03 8.78
CA ALA A 113 8.03 7.37 9.25
C ALA A 113 7.97 8.41 8.13
N ALA A 114 8.56 8.12 6.96
CA ALA A 114 8.65 9.03 5.81
C ALA A 114 7.27 9.45 5.27
N PHE A 115 6.29 8.55 5.23
CA PHE A 115 4.92 8.92 4.86
C PHE A 115 4.40 10.09 5.70
N THR A 116 4.60 10.02 7.02
CA THR A 116 4.09 11.02 7.97
C THR A 116 4.92 12.31 7.97
N SER A 117 6.25 12.19 7.99
CA SER A 117 7.16 13.33 8.16
C SER A 117 7.40 14.11 6.87
N ASP A 118 7.50 13.41 5.72
CA ASP A 118 8.00 14.00 4.48
C ASP A 118 6.92 14.13 3.39
N PHE A 119 5.94 13.22 3.36
CA PHE A 119 5.01 13.11 2.25
C PHE A 119 3.57 13.53 2.56
N GLY A 120 3.31 14.13 3.72
CA GLY A 120 2.01 14.72 4.03
C GLY A 120 0.90 13.71 4.33
N TYR A 121 1.26 12.51 4.76
CA TYR A 121 0.32 11.50 5.22
C TYR A 121 0.00 11.66 6.71
N GLN A 122 -1.13 11.08 7.14
CA GLN A 122 -1.46 10.95 8.56
C GLN A 122 -0.45 10.02 9.24
N GLU A 123 -0.51 9.94 10.56
CA GLU A 123 0.30 8.99 11.31
C GLU A 123 -0.06 7.56 10.90
N THR A 124 0.95 6.80 10.47
CA THR A 124 0.81 5.39 10.13
C THR A 124 0.81 4.53 11.40
N SER A 125 0.51 3.23 11.27
CA SER A 125 0.65 2.28 12.38
C SER A 125 2.09 2.05 12.84
N GLY A 126 3.08 2.55 12.09
CA GLY A 126 4.42 2.00 12.15
C GLY A 126 4.48 0.61 11.51
N GLU A 127 5.61 -0.08 11.61
CA GLU A 127 5.75 -1.45 11.13
C GLU A 127 5.17 -2.44 12.15
N LEU A 128 4.14 -3.19 11.76
CA LEU A 128 3.52 -4.25 12.54
C LEU A 128 4.04 -5.61 12.08
N TYR A 129 4.17 -6.55 13.01
CA TYR A 129 4.68 -7.89 12.76
C TYR A 129 3.57 -8.92 12.90
N ARG A 130 3.37 -9.78 11.87
CA ARG A 130 2.29 -10.78 11.88
C ARG A 130 2.34 -11.70 13.11
N PHE A 131 3.52 -12.08 13.57
CA PHE A 131 3.69 -12.98 14.70
C PHE A 131 3.16 -12.42 16.05
N ASP A 132 2.86 -11.11 16.13
CA ASP A 132 2.24 -10.48 17.30
C ASP A 132 0.71 -10.63 17.33
N TYR A 133 0.12 -11.18 16.27
CA TYR A 133 -1.33 -11.29 16.07
C TYR A 133 -1.75 -12.75 15.80
N SER A 134 -3.03 -13.06 16.06
CA SER A 134 -3.59 -14.30 15.50
C SER A 134 -3.74 -14.16 13.97
N ASP A 135 -3.76 -15.30 13.26
CA ASP A 135 -3.95 -15.28 11.80
C ASP A 135 -5.26 -14.60 11.40
N ALA A 136 -6.33 -14.83 12.18
CA ALA A 136 -7.63 -14.21 11.93
C ALA A 136 -7.61 -12.69 12.15
N ASP A 137 -6.97 -12.21 13.23
CA ASP A 137 -6.85 -10.77 13.49
C ASP A 137 -5.99 -10.08 12.43
N TRP A 138 -4.88 -10.71 12.04
CA TRP A 138 -4.00 -10.18 11.00
C TRP A 138 -4.72 -10.04 9.66
N GLU A 139 -5.41 -11.09 9.23
CA GLU A 139 -6.20 -11.08 8.00
C GLU A 139 -7.31 -10.04 8.04
N GLU A 140 -8.01 -9.91 9.19
CA GLU A 140 -9.07 -8.91 9.38
C GLU A 140 -8.52 -7.49 9.32
N MET A 141 -7.36 -7.22 9.94
CA MET A 141 -6.71 -5.90 9.88
C MET A 141 -6.36 -5.51 8.45
N ILE A 142 -5.74 -6.41 7.68
CA ILE A 142 -5.39 -6.15 6.27
C ILE A 142 -6.66 -5.91 5.44
N TYR A 143 -7.68 -6.76 5.59
CA TYR A 143 -8.94 -6.59 4.87
C TYR A 143 -9.61 -5.25 5.18
N ASN A 144 -9.64 -4.83 6.44
CA ASN A 144 -10.26 -3.57 6.87
C ASN A 144 -9.56 -2.34 6.29
N GLU A 145 -8.24 -2.37 6.12
CA GLU A 145 -7.50 -1.32 5.41
C GLU A 145 -7.95 -1.22 3.95
N LEU A 146 -8.02 -2.37 3.27
CA LEU A 146 -8.45 -2.41 1.87
C LEU A 146 -9.91 -1.97 1.71
N ALA A 147 -10.80 -2.39 2.60
CA ALA A 147 -12.20 -2.00 2.61
C ALA A 147 -12.39 -0.49 2.86
N ALA A 148 -11.46 0.13 3.57
CA ALA A 148 -11.41 1.57 3.76
C ALA A 148 -10.72 2.33 2.60
N GLY A 149 -10.33 1.64 1.53
CA GLY A 149 -9.67 2.23 0.36
C GLY A 149 -8.20 2.60 0.59
N ARG A 150 -7.55 1.97 1.57
CA ARG A 150 -6.15 2.21 1.90
C ARG A 150 -5.29 1.01 1.49
N PRO A 151 -4.40 1.16 0.51
CA PRO A 151 -3.41 0.14 0.19
C PRO A 151 -2.43 -0.02 1.36
N VAL A 152 -2.00 -1.25 1.58
CA VAL A 152 -1.10 -1.63 2.67
C VAL A 152 0.31 -1.80 2.14
N LEU A 153 1.29 -1.18 2.78
CA LEU A 153 2.70 -1.45 2.51
C LEU A 153 3.06 -2.74 3.25
N TYR A 154 3.29 -3.82 2.49
CA TYR A 154 3.45 -5.17 3.00
C TYR A 154 4.87 -5.69 2.74
N SER A 155 5.41 -6.51 3.63
CA SER A 155 6.70 -7.15 3.40
C SER A 155 6.78 -8.58 3.93
N GLY A 156 7.78 -9.31 3.46
CA GLY A 156 8.12 -10.62 3.95
C GLY A 156 9.41 -11.15 3.33
N TYR A 157 9.87 -12.28 3.85
CA TYR A 157 11.04 -12.94 3.30
C TYR A 157 10.65 -13.95 2.22
N PHE A 158 11.46 -14.01 1.17
CA PHE A 158 11.36 -14.97 0.07
C PHE A 158 12.59 -15.88 0.04
N PHE A 159 12.51 -16.96 -0.70
CA PHE A 159 13.63 -17.88 -0.93
C PHE A 159 14.30 -18.36 0.37
N ASN A 160 13.54 -18.97 1.27
CA ASN A 160 14.04 -19.49 2.55
C ASN A 160 14.76 -18.43 3.40
N TYR A 161 14.14 -17.25 3.54
CA TYR A 161 14.65 -16.13 4.35
C TYR A 161 15.93 -15.44 3.82
N VAL A 162 16.26 -15.66 2.55
CA VAL A 162 17.46 -15.03 1.96
C VAL A 162 17.19 -13.61 1.47
N TYR A 163 15.94 -13.32 1.03
CA TYR A 163 15.59 -12.06 0.41
C TYR A 163 14.34 -11.47 1.03
N GLN A 164 14.49 -10.33 1.73
CA GLN A 164 13.34 -9.54 2.20
C GLN A 164 12.84 -8.64 1.07
N HIS A 165 11.55 -8.60 0.87
CA HIS A 165 10.92 -7.80 -0.17
C HIS A 165 9.79 -6.96 0.38
N GLN A 166 9.69 -5.72 -0.11
CA GLN A 166 8.61 -4.78 0.17
C GLN A 166 7.71 -4.66 -1.07
N PHE A 167 6.40 -4.75 -0.88
CA PHE A 167 5.40 -4.73 -1.93
C PHE A 167 4.08 -4.13 -1.44
N VAL A 168 3.06 -4.06 -2.28
CA VAL A 168 1.77 -3.46 -1.89
C VAL A 168 0.67 -4.51 -1.91
N CYS A 169 -0.08 -4.62 -0.81
CA CYS A 169 -1.36 -5.32 -0.76
C CYS A 169 -2.47 -4.31 -1.05
N ASP A 170 -3.31 -4.57 -2.09
CA ASP A 170 -4.20 -3.53 -2.61
C ASP A 170 -5.56 -4.02 -3.13
N GLY A 171 -5.92 -5.28 -2.87
CA GLY A 171 -7.21 -5.83 -3.27
C GLY A 171 -7.54 -7.14 -2.56
N TYR A 172 -8.79 -7.59 -2.70
CA TYR A 172 -9.28 -8.83 -2.08
C TYR A 172 -10.34 -9.49 -2.96
N LYS A 173 -10.23 -10.79 -3.14
CA LYS A 173 -11.22 -11.58 -3.87
C LYS A 173 -11.16 -13.06 -3.45
N ASP A 174 -12.31 -13.68 -3.21
CA ASP A 174 -12.45 -15.12 -2.99
C ASP A 174 -11.48 -15.70 -1.93
N GLY A 175 -11.29 -14.99 -0.80
CA GLY A 175 -10.38 -15.42 0.27
C GLY A 175 -8.90 -15.13 0.01
N LYS A 176 -8.56 -14.41 -1.08
CA LYS A 176 -7.19 -14.07 -1.46
C LYS A 176 -7.00 -12.56 -1.54
N PHE A 177 -5.84 -12.12 -1.14
CA PHE A 177 -5.40 -10.74 -1.26
C PHE A 177 -4.64 -10.51 -2.56
N HIS A 178 -4.86 -9.37 -3.20
CA HIS A 178 -4.06 -8.98 -4.35
C HIS A 178 -2.81 -8.25 -3.91
N PHE A 179 -1.68 -8.61 -4.54
CA PHE A 179 -0.38 -7.99 -4.31
C PHE A 179 0.20 -7.46 -5.61
N ASN A 180 0.73 -6.24 -5.54
CA ASN A 180 1.59 -5.65 -6.55
C ASN A 180 3.03 -5.75 -6.05
N MET A 181 3.84 -6.55 -6.73
CA MET A 181 5.18 -6.92 -6.27
C MET A 181 6.25 -5.87 -6.55
N ALA A 182 5.92 -4.77 -7.21
CA ALA A 182 6.91 -3.74 -7.59
C ALA A 182 8.06 -4.29 -8.48
N TRP A 183 7.77 -5.30 -9.30
CA TRP A 183 8.68 -5.98 -10.24
C TRP A 183 8.22 -5.89 -11.70
N SER A 184 7.68 -4.73 -12.12
CA SER A 184 7.19 -4.52 -13.51
C SER A 184 6.22 -5.61 -13.96
N PRO A 185 5.13 -5.78 -13.39
CA PRO A 185 4.09 -6.67 -12.96
C PRO A 185 4.45 -8.16 -12.80
N VAL A 186 5.69 -8.51 -12.77
CA VAL A 186 6.08 -9.91 -12.52
C VAL A 186 5.58 -10.35 -11.15
N SER A 187 4.84 -11.46 -11.10
CA SER A 187 4.24 -12.05 -9.89
C SER A 187 3.15 -11.20 -9.22
N ASP A 188 2.65 -10.15 -9.86
CA ASP A 188 1.41 -9.51 -9.39
C ASP A 188 0.25 -10.53 -9.45
N GLY A 189 -0.59 -10.57 -8.42
CA GLY A 189 -1.69 -11.52 -8.40
C GLY A 189 -2.38 -11.68 -7.05
N TYR A 190 -3.28 -12.66 -7.00
CA TYR A 190 -4.04 -13.00 -5.81
C TYR A 190 -3.43 -14.21 -5.09
N TYR A 191 -3.14 -14.04 -3.82
CA TYR A 191 -2.53 -15.05 -2.95
C TYR A 191 -3.26 -15.06 -1.61
N THR A 192 -3.31 -16.18 -0.91
CA THR A 192 -3.52 -16.16 0.53
C THR A 192 -2.28 -15.54 1.19
N LEU A 193 -2.42 -15.07 2.42
CA LEU A 193 -1.27 -14.47 3.13
C LEU A 193 -0.12 -15.48 3.32
N ASP A 194 -0.43 -16.79 3.41
CA ASP A 194 0.57 -17.83 3.56
C ASP A 194 1.22 -18.27 2.23
N GLU A 195 0.52 -18.06 1.09
CA GLU A 195 1.09 -18.31 -0.24
C GLU A 195 2.08 -17.26 -0.67
N VAL A 196 1.92 -15.98 -0.21
CA VAL A 196 2.75 -14.87 -0.68
C VAL A 196 4.16 -14.92 -0.12
N CYS A 197 4.32 -15.23 1.16
CA CYS A 197 5.60 -15.44 1.84
C CYS A 197 5.37 -16.09 3.22
N PRO A 198 6.42 -16.64 3.88
CA PRO A 198 6.26 -17.28 5.18
C PRO A 198 5.61 -16.38 6.23
N SER A 199 4.61 -16.88 6.94
CA SER A 199 3.79 -16.12 7.90
C SER A 199 4.59 -15.44 9.00
N ASN A 200 5.61 -16.13 9.54
CA ASN A 200 6.48 -15.61 10.61
C ASN A 200 7.47 -14.51 10.17
N SER A 201 7.46 -14.16 8.89
CA SER A 201 8.33 -13.12 8.32
C SER A 201 7.55 -11.91 7.83
N GLN A 202 6.23 -11.93 7.94
CA GLN A 202 5.37 -10.90 7.35
C GLN A 202 5.28 -9.68 8.25
N THR A 203 5.38 -8.50 7.62
CA THR A 203 5.11 -7.22 8.26
C THR A 203 4.20 -6.36 7.40
N ALA A 204 3.54 -5.38 8.02
CA ALA A 204 2.68 -4.43 7.34
C ALA A 204 2.74 -3.05 7.98
N VAL A 205 2.62 -2.02 7.14
CA VAL A 205 2.35 -0.65 7.58
C VAL A 205 0.93 -0.30 7.15
N LEU A 206 0.09 0.03 8.12
CA LEU A 206 -1.31 0.36 7.97
C LEU A 206 -1.57 1.86 8.12
N ASN A 207 -2.82 2.27 7.88
CA ASN A 207 -3.27 3.65 7.99
C ASN A 207 -2.52 4.62 7.06
N ILE A 208 -2.15 4.14 5.87
CA ILE A 208 -1.49 4.99 4.87
C ILE A 208 -2.55 5.79 4.13
N GLN A 209 -2.81 7.01 4.60
CA GLN A 209 -3.78 7.92 3.99
C GLN A 209 -3.29 9.38 4.07
N PRO A 210 -3.54 10.20 3.03
CA PRO A 210 -3.16 11.61 3.03
C PRO A 210 -3.78 12.37 4.21
N LYS A 211 -3.09 13.40 4.72
CA LYS A 211 -3.71 14.38 5.61
C LYS A 211 -4.80 15.11 4.84
N THR A 212 -6.00 15.16 5.39
CA THR A 212 -7.07 16.01 4.85
C THR A 212 -6.66 17.47 5.02
N THR A 213 -6.16 18.10 3.96
CA THR A 213 -6.11 19.57 3.91
C THR A 213 -7.55 20.05 3.85
N GLY A 214 -8.01 20.70 4.93
CA GLY A 214 -9.40 21.12 5.05
C GLY A 214 -9.87 21.93 3.85
N VAL A 215 -10.68 21.34 3.05
CA VAL A 215 -11.87 21.72 2.28
C VAL A 215 -12.20 20.54 1.36
N VAL A 216 -12.86 19.53 1.91
CA VAL A 216 -13.55 18.57 1.07
C VAL A 216 -14.89 19.18 0.71
N ASN A 217 -15.01 19.76 -0.47
CA ASN A 217 -16.31 19.97 -1.11
C ASN A 217 -16.85 18.59 -1.50
N LEU A 218 -17.35 17.84 -0.52
CA LEU A 218 -18.20 16.70 -0.76
C LEU A 218 -19.48 17.23 -1.40
N LYS A 219 -19.59 17.13 -2.73
CA LYS A 219 -20.92 17.18 -3.36
C LYS A 219 -21.71 16.04 -2.70
N PRO A 220 -22.87 16.34 -2.09
CA PRO A 220 -23.66 15.30 -1.48
C PRO A 220 -24.09 14.33 -2.58
N GLN A 221 -23.63 13.07 -2.52
CA GLN A 221 -24.32 11.98 -3.22
C GLN A 221 -25.66 11.87 -2.52
N THR A 222 -26.72 12.15 -3.23
CA THR A 222 -28.08 11.94 -2.77
C THR A 222 -28.34 10.43 -2.68
N SER A 223 -28.00 9.88 -1.52
CA SER A 223 -28.45 8.55 -1.13
C SER A 223 -29.93 8.64 -0.75
N THR A 224 -30.78 7.90 -1.45
CA THR A 224 -32.22 7.79 -1.19
C THR A 224 -32.54 6.91 0.03
N HIS A 225 -31.57 6.61 0.88
CA HIS A 225 -31.78 5.89 2.12
C HIS A 225 -32.06 6.87 3.26
N LYS A 226 -33.22 6.72 3.91
CA LYS A 226 -33.55 7.44 5.14
C LYS A 226 -32.50 7.16 6.21
N PRO A 227 -32.01 8.19 6.92
CA PRO A 227 -31.04 7.98 7.98
C PRO A 227 -31.67 7.16 9.11
N GLN A 228 -31.06 6.03 9.45
CA GLN A 228 -31.35 5.32 10.69
C GLN A 228 -30.76 6.12 11.86
N LYS A 229 -31.58 6.33 12.89
CA LYS A 229 -31.13 7.04 14.10
C LYS A 229 -30.21 6.12 14.90
N ILE A 230 -28.94 6.50 15.01
CA ILE A 230 -27.97 5.78 15.84
C ILE A 230 -27.92 6.48 17.20
N GLU A 231 -28.31 5.78 18.26
CA GLU A 231 -28.14 6.23 19.64
C GLU A 231 -26.94 5.55 20.27
N VAL A 232 -25.94 6.35 20.68
CA VAL A 232 -24.71 5.86 21.33
C VAL A 232 -24.83 6.04 22.83
N TYR A 233 -24.82 4.96 23.57
CA TYR A 233 -24.80 4.97 25.03
C TYR A 233 -23.40 4.66 25.54
N ARG A 234 -22.85 5.55 26.38
CA ARG A 234 -21.61 5.28 27.13
C ARG A 234 -21.96 4.77 28.53
N LEU A 235 -21.63 3.54 28.81
CA LEU A 235 -21.58 3.00 30.17
C LEU A 235 -20.12 2.64 30.47
N ALA A 236 -19.62 3.25 31.55
CA ALA A 236 -18.32 2.99 32.19
C ALA A 236 -17.44 1.95 31.47
N ASN A 237 -16.64 2.40 30.51
CA ASN A 237 -15.64 1.62 29.76
C ASN A 237 -16.14 0.60 28.70
N LEU A 238 -17.42 0.58 28.35
CA LEU A 238 -17.95 -0.22 27.24
C LEU A 238 -18.90 0.62 26.38
N SER A 239 -18.68 0.65 25.07
CA SER A 239 -19.58 1.29 24.13
C SER A 239 -20.51 0.23 23.51
N LEU A 240 -21.81 0.35 23.75
CA LEU A 240 -22.82 -0.47 23.10
C LEU A 240 -23.52 0.37 22.02
N VAL A 241 -23.57 -0.13 20.80
CA VAL A 241 -24.32 0.48 19.70
C VAL A 241 -25.64 -0.26 19.53
N LYS A 242 -26.75 0.47 19.67
CA LYS A 242 -28.10 -0.06 19.38
C LYS A 242 -28.56 0.51 18.05
N VAL A 243 -28.80 -0.36 17.08
CA VAL A 243 -29.44 -0.02 15.81
C VAL A 243 -30.93 -0.33 15.92
N SER A 244 -31.78 0.66 15.78
CA SER A 244 -33.25 0.47 15.66
C SER A 244 -33.65 0.49 14.21
N LYS A 245 -34.54 -0.43 13.86
CA LYS A 245 -35.15 -0.54 12.52
C LYS A 245 -36.10 0.60 12.23
#